data_1d2283e0ed9f7db7f361a4c7c62a171b
#
_entry.id   1d2283e0ed9f7db7f361a4c7c62a171b
#
_cell.length_a   1.000
_cell.length_b   1.000
_cell.length_c   1.000
_cell.angle_alpha   90.00
_cell.angle_beta   90.00
_cell.angle_gamma   90.00
#
_symmetry.space_group_name_H-M   'P 1'
#
loop_
_entity.id
_entity.type
_entity.pdbx_description
1 polymer ?
#
loop_
_entity_poly.entity_id
_entity_poly.type
_entity_poly.pdbx_seq_one_letter_code
_entity_poly.pdbx_strand_id
1 'polypeptide(L)'
;LFFHGNLMTAALALTLVPGLASAHFQLSYTENALIDRPGDVPVKLLFWHPFENGHVMDMAEPLEFYAIHRGEKIDLKGTLARTTFTGAANEAVAWDASLPVKRAGDYVLVTVPAPYLETSEDIFIQQITKAYLNRGQMPTDWTGPQGLKAEIVPMVKPYNVLAGSTFTGRVLSNGAPVAGAEIEIEYMAAEPDMATGGARPATAAPMPGGAIVAISDENGYFTFGIPRAGWWGFAALGVGPDTEHQGKELSQDAVIWIRAFDVK
;
A
#
# COMPACT_ATOMS: atom_id res chain seq x y z
N LEU A 1 57.88 22.94 35.08
CA LEU A 1 56.43 23.16 35.16
C LEU A 1 55.88 22.90 33.78
N PHE A 2 55.26 21.75 33.54
CA PHE A 2 54.56 21.41 32.27
C PHE A 2 53.07 21.48 32.52
N PHE A 3 52.39 22.40 31.83
CA PHE A 3 50.92 22.46 31.79
C PHE A 3 50.41 21.55 30.66
N HIS A 4 49.67 20.52 31.03
CA HIS A 4 48.90 19.73 30.06
C HIS A 4 47.50 20.35 29.93
N GLY A 5 47.21 20.94 28.77
CA GLY A 5 45.88 21.37 28.42
C GLY A 5 45.07 20.22 27.89
N ASN A 6 44.02 19.82 28.61
CA ASN A 6 43.00 18.87 28.11
C ASN A 6 42.07 19.57 27.11
N LEU A 7 42.15 19.18 25.86
CA LEU A 7 41.10 19.52 24.88
C LEU A 7 39.89 18.59 25.13
N MET A 8 38.82 19.13 25.67
CA MET A 8 37.50 18.46 25.67
C MET A 8 36.88 18.62 24.27
N THR A 9 36.84 17.51 23.52
CA THR A 9 36.10 17.41 22.29
C THR A 9 34.62 17.23 22.64
N ALA A 10 33.81 18.28 22.45
CA ALA A 10 32.36 18.18 22.57
C ALA A 10 31.81 17.44 21.34
N ALA A 11 31.39 16.22 21.53
CA ALA A 11 30.61 15.50 20.52
C ALA A 11 29.18 16.10 20.44
N LEU A 12 28.90 16.79 19.36
CA LEU A 12 27.54 17.25 19.04
C LEU A 12 26.71 16.04 18.64
N ALA A 13 25.91 15.51 19.57
CA ALA A 13 24.93 14.50 19.26
C ALA A 13 23.81 15.16 18.43
N LEU A 14 23.80 14.89 17.13
CA LEU A 14 22.67 15.21 16.24
C LEU A 14 21.51 14.31 16.68
N THR A 15 20.58 14.84 17.44
CA THR A 15 19.30 14.17 17.70
C THR A 15 18.48 14.26 16.41
N LEU A 16 18.46 13.17 15.64
CA LEU A 16 17.42 12.95 14.64
C LEU A 16 16.09 12.96 15.40
N VAL A 17 15.32 14.03 15.27
CA VAL A 17 13.90 14.03 15.61
C VAL A 17 13.24 13.20 14.51
N PRO A 18 12.66 12.03 14.81
CA PRO A 18 11.86 11.34 13.81
C PRO A 18 10.72 12.30 13.45
N GLY A 19 10.71 12.80 12.23
CA GLY A 19 9.55 13.43 11.65
C GLY A 19 8.41 12.43 11.79
N LEU A 20 7.21 12.90 12.13
CA LEU A 20 6.01 12.07 12.04
C LEU A 20 5.85 11.73 10.54
N ALA A 21 6.40 10.60 10.13
CA ALA A 21 6.17 10.06 8.81
C ALA A 21 4.67 9.83 8.70
N SER A 22 4.01 10.67 7.94
CA SER A 22 2.61 10.51 7.60
C SER A 22 2.58 9.53 6.44
N ALA A 23 2.22 8.29 6.72
CA ALA A 23 2.19 7.23 5.73
C ALA A 23 1.16 7.51 4.65
N HIS A 24 1.64 7.88 3.48
CA HIS A 24 0.82 7.96 2.28
C HIS A 24 0.66 6.57 1.69
N PHE A 25 -0.57 6.17 1.37
CA PHE A 25 -0.83 4.86 0.78
C PHE A 25 -1.33 4.99 -0.65
N GLN A 26 -0.66 4.27 -1.56
CA GLN A 26 -1.19 4.00 -2.89
C GLN A 26 -2.35 3.02 -2.76
N LEU A 27 -3.53 3.39 -3.24
CA LEU A 27 -4.71 2.54 -3.30
C LEU A 27 -4.94 2.05 -4.72
N SER A 28 -5.22 0.76 -4.83
CA SER A 28 -5.87 0.13 -6.00
C SER A 28 -7.21 -0.40 -5.50
N TYR A 29 -8.18 0.52 -5.37
CA TYR A 29 -9.44 0.26 -4.69
C TYR A 29 -10.50 -0.30 -5.62
N THR A 30 -11.19 -1.32 -5.13
CA THR A 30 -12.47 -1.81 -5.68
C THR A 30 -13.48 -1.88 -4.54
N GLU A 31 -14.76 -1.65 -4.82
CA GLU A 31 -15.79 -1.67 -3.78
C GLU A 31 -15.92 -3.05 -3.13
N ASN A 32 -15.72 -4.12 -3.90
CA ASN A 32 -15.81 -5.50 -3.45
C ASN A 32 -14.57 -6.30 -3.85
N ALA A 33 -14.06 -7.10 -2.91
CA ALA A 33 -13.00 -8.09 -3.16
C ALA A 33 -13.55 -9.43 -3.67
N LEU A 34 -14.82 -9.73 -3.41
CA LEU A 34 -15.50 -10.95 -3.84
C LEU A 34 -16.54 -10.61 -4.89
N ILE A 35 -16.42 -11.22 -6.06
CA ILE A 35 -17.23 -10.94 -7.26
C ILE A 35 -18.04 -12.19 -7.61
N ASP A 36 -19.37 -12.07 -7.57
CA ASP A 36 -20.28 -13.19 -7.85
C ASP A 36 -20.52 -13.41 -9.33
N ARG A 37 -20.57 -12.33 -10.10
CA ARG A 37 -20.94 -12.35 -11.53
C ARG A 37 -19.83 -11.83 -12.42
N PRO A 38 -19.71 -12.33 -13.68
CA PRO A 38 -18.79 -11.71 -14.63
C PRO A 38 -19.25 -10.29 -14.97
N GLY A 39 -18.29 -9.43 -15.28
CA GLY A 39 -18.55 -8.04 -15.66
C GLY A 39 -17.28 -7.21 -15.52
N ASP A 40 -17.39 -5.95 -15.89
CA ASP A 40 -16.33 -4.98 -15.68
C ASP A 40 -16.42 -4.42 -14.27
N VAL A 41 -15.35 -4.56 -13.51
CA VAL A 41 -15.25 -4.07 -12.13
C VAL A 41 -14.55 -2.71 -12.14
N PRO A 42 -15.21 -1.66 -11.65
CA PRO A 42 -14.59 -0.35 -11.51
C PRO A 42 -13.42 -0.40 -10.52
N VAL A 43 -12.32 0.24 -10.88
CA VAL A 43 -11.13 0.38 -10.04
C VAL A 43 -10.81 1.86 -9.90
N LYS A 44 -10.44 2.30 -8.70
CA LYS A 44 -9.93 3.64 -8.44
C LYS A 44 -8.50 3.58 -7.95
N LEU A 45 -7.61 4.34 -8.62
CA LEU A 45 -6.23 4.49 -8.21
C LEU A 45 -6.05 5.88 -7.63
N LEU A 46 -5.56 5.96 -6.40
CA LEU A 46 -5.31 7.23 -5.72
C LEU A 46 -4.21 7.09 -4.66
N PHE A 47 -3.65 8.21 -4.22
CA PHE A 47 -2.63 8.28 -3.20
C PHE A 47 -3.17 9.08 -2.02
N TRP A 48 -3.41 8.41 -0.87
CA TRP A 48 -4.25 8.96 0.20
C TRP A 48 -3.92 8.39 1.58
N HIS A 49 -4.45 9.04 2.62
CA HIS A 49 -4.51 8.58 4.01
C HIS A 49 -5.94 8.22 4.42
N PRO A 50 -6.45 7.03 4.10
CA PRO A 50 -7.84 6.69 4.35
C PRO A 50 -8.19 6.47 5.83
N PHE A 51 -7.21 6.18 6.70
CA PHE A 51 -7.47 6.02 8.12
C PHE A 51 -7.77 7.36 8.80
N GLU A 52 -6.99 8.36 8.47
CA GLU A 52 -7.16 9.71 9.01
C GLU A 52 -8.19 10.52 8.21
N ASN A 53 -8.64 10.01 7.06
CA ASN A 53 -9.36 10.78 6.04
C ASN A 53 -8.64 12.11 5.75
N GLY A 54 -7.32 12.01 5.65
CA GLY A 54 -6.40 13.12 5.51
C GLY A 54 -6.26 13.64 4.09
N HIS A 55 -5.11 14.25 3.79
CA HIS A 55 -4.80 14.79 2.48
C HIS A 55 -4.75 13.69 1.41
N VAL A 56 -5.28 14.03 0.24
CA VAL A 56 -5.09 13.27 -0.99
C VAL A 56 -3.95 13.92 -1.77
N MET A 57 -3.03 13.13 -2.34
CA MET A 57 -1.92 13.62 -3.14
C MET A 57 -2.19 13.39 -4.62
N ASP A 58 -1.68 14.31 -5.46
CA ASP A 58 -1.76 14.16 -6.90
C ASP A 58 -1.03 12.89 -7.36
N MET A 59 -1.76 12.00 -7.98
CA MET A 59 -1.20 10.78 -8.55
C MET A 59 -0.91 10.98 -10.04
N ALA A 60 0.36 10.92 -10.44
CA ALA A 60 0.73 10.85 -11.84
C ALA A 60 0.22 9.55 -12.47
N GLU A 61 0.17 9.50 -13.81
CA GLU A 61 -0.21 8.27 -14.50
C GLU A 61 0.74 7.12 -14.11
N PRO A 62 0.22 5.95 -13.70
CA PRO A 62 1.04 4.81 -13.34
C PRO A 62 1.98 4.38 -14.46
N LEU A 63 3.19 3.96 -14.11
CA LEU A 63 4.14 3.37 -15.06
C LEU A 63 3.61 2.06 -15.62
N GLU A 64 3.05 1.21 -14.73
CA GLU A 64 2.34 -0.02 -15.09
C GLU A 64 1.05 -0.14 -14.28
N PHE A 65 0.01 -0.64 -14.94
CA PHE A 65 -1.23 -1.06 -14.30
C PHE A 65 -1.76 -2.29 -15.02
N TYR A 66 -1.88 -3.41 -14.31
CA TYR A 66 -2.30 -4.68 -14.88
C TYR A 66 -2.93 -5.60 -13.84
N ALA A 67 -3.56 -6.69 -14.28
CA ALA A 67 -3.99 -7.78 -13.43
C ALA A 67 -3.27 -9.08 -13.81
N ILE A 68 -3.06 -9.97 -12.84
CA ILE A 68 -2.66 -11.36 -13.09
C ILE A 68 -3.86 -12.24 -12.80
N HIS A 69 -4.20 -13.10 -13.76
CA HIS A 69 -5.29 -14.05 -13.68
C HIS A 69 -4.88 -15.37 -14.33
N ARG A 70 -4.87 -16.44 -13.57
CA ARG A 70 -4.45 -17.80 -14.01
C ARG A 70 -3.04 -17.79 -14.64
N GLY A 71 -2.13 -17.03 -14.02
CA GLY A 71 -0.74 -16.88 -14.48
C GLY A 71 -0.57 -15.96 -15.68
N GLU A 72 -1.63 -15.39 -16.24
CA GLU A 72 -1.57 -14.50 -17.40
C GLU A 72 -1.67 -13.03 -16.97
N LYS A 73 -0.82 -12.18 -17.57
CA LYS A 73 -0.86 -10.71 -17.36
C LYS A 73 -1.91 -10.09 -18.29
N ILE A 74 -2.85 -9.37 -17.72
CA ILE A 74 -3.87 -8.58 -18.40
C ILE A 74 -3.48 -7.11 -18.26
N ASP A 75 -3.02 -6.49 -19.33
CA ASP A 75 -2.71 -5.06 -19.35
C ASP A 75 -4.00 -4.24 -19.18
N LEU A 76 -4.02 -3.34 -18.18
CA LEU A 76 -5.15 -2.48 -17.88
C LEU A 76 -4.81 -1.00 -18.07
N LYS A 77 -3.58 -0.67 -18.48
CA LYS A 77 -3.13 0.72 -18.63
C LYS A 77 -4.01 1.50 -19.61
N GLY A 78 -4.47 0.85 -20.67
CA GLY A 78 -5.40 1.43 -21.65
C GLY A 78 -6.82 1.74 -21.11
N THR A 79 -7.16 1.29 -19.90
CA THR A 79 -8.47 1.59 -19.26
C THR A 79 -8.40 2.82 -18.35
N LEU A 80 -7.21 3.38 -18.11
CA LEU A 80 -7.02 4.53 -17.23
C LEU A 80 -7.69 5.78 -17.78
N ALA A 81 -8.51 6.41 -16.95
CA ALA A 81 -9.12 7.69 -17.19
C ALA A 81 -8.78 8.64 -16.04
N ARG A 82 -8.12 9.76 -16.35
CA ARG A 82 -7.76 10.76 -15.35
C ARG A 82 -9.03 11.38 -14.75
N THR A 83 -9.09 11.45 -13.44
CA THR A 83 -10.20 12.01 -12.67
C THR A 83 -9.69 12.83 -11.49
N THR A 84 -10.60 13.41 -10.72
CA THR A 84 -10.33 14.07 -9.45
C THR A 84 -10.97 13.27 -8.33
N PHE A 85 -10.26 13.09 -7.23
CA PHE A 85 -10.81 12.53 -5.99
C PHE A 85 -10.90 13.63 -4.94
N THR A 86 -12.08 13.76 -4.32
CA THR A 86 -12.34 14.74 -3.27
C THR A 86 -12.30 14.07 -1.90
N GLY A 87 -11.21 14.28 -1.15
CA GLY A 87 -11.06 13.88 0.25
C GLY A 87 -11.75 14.88 1.19
N ALA A 88 -11.65 14.64 2.51
CA ALA A 88 -12.19 15.58 3.50
C ALA A 88 -11.38 16.89 3.60
N ALA A 89 -10.08 16.84 3.31
CA ALA A 89 -9.17 17.98 3.47
C ALA A 89 -8.92 18.75 2.17
N ASN A 90 -8.87 18.04 1.03
CA ASN A 90 -8.56 18.59 -0.28
C ASN A 90 -9.04 17.67 -1.40
N GLU A 91 -8.82 18.11 -2.64
CA GLU A 91 -8.98 17.29 -3.83
C GLU A 91 -7.64 17.13 -4.56
N ALA A 92 -7.46 16.01 -5.25
CA ALA A 92 -6.27 15.71 -6.00
C ALA A 92 -6.54 14.84 -7.22
N VAL A 93 -5.55 14.74 -8.11
CA VAL A 93 -5.59 13.87 -9.29
C VAL A 93 -5.62 12.41 -8.86
N ALA A 94 -6.56 11.66 -9.42
CA ALA A 94 -6.70 10.23 -9.27
C ALA A 94 -7.00 9.60 -10.64
N TRP A 95 -7.17 8.29 -10.70
CA TRP A 95 -7.45 7.55 -11.93
C TRP A 95 -8.60 6.59 -11.72
N ASP A 96 -9.56 6.62 -12.63
CA ASP A 96 -10.55 5.57 -12.80
C ASP A 96 -10.03 4.55 -13.79
N ALA A 97 -10.38 3.29 -13.57
CA ALA A 97 -10.01 2.19 -14.45
C ALA A 97 -11.09 1.10 -14.43
N SER A 98 -10.95 0.11 -15.28
CA SER A 98 -11.87 -1.01 -15.38
C SER A 98 -11.11 -2.33 -15.50
N LEU A 99 -11.51 -3.30 -14.65
CA LEU A 99 -10.98 -4.67 -14.67
C LEU A 99 -12.04 -5.62 -15.29
N PRO A 100 -11.78 -6.24 -16.45
CA PRO A 100 -12.71 -7.21 -17.05
C PRO A 100 -12.66 -8.56 -16.32
N VAL A 101 -13.58 -8.81 -15.41
CA VAL A 101 -13.68 -10.05 -14.64
C VAL A 101 -14.59 -11.04 -15.40
N LYS A 102 -14.00 -11.92 -16.21
CA LYS A 102 -14.75 -12.85 -17.10
C LYS A 102 -14.82 -14.28 -16.54
N ARG A 103 -13.72 -14.82 -16.02
CA ARG A 103 -13.61 -16.21 -15.56
C ARG A 103 -13.50 -16.26 -14.03
N ALA A 104 -13.90 -17.39 -13.44
CA ALA A 104 -13.67 -17.63 -12.03
C ALA A 104 -12.16 -17.74 -11.72
N GLY A 105 -11.74 -17.30 -10.54
CA GLY A 105 -10.35 -17.28 -10.11
C GLY A 105 -9.98 -15.97 -9.44
N ASP A 106 -8.72 -15.87 -9.07
CA ASP A 106 -8.14 -14.65 -8.53
C ASP A 106 -7.77 -13.67 -9.64
N TYR A 107 -7.86 -12.41 -9.31
CA TYR A 107 -7.32 -11.29 -10.07
C TYR A 107 -6.42 -10.50 -9.15
N VAL A 108 -5.10 -10.55 -9.39
CA VAL A 108 -4.11 -9.80 -8.64
C VAL A 108 -3.87 -8.49 -9.37
N LEU A 109 -4.47 -7.41 -8.90
CA LEU A 109 -4.19 -6.06 -9.40
C LEU A 109 -2.79 -5.64 -8.99
N VAL A 110 -2.01 -5.16 -9.93
CA VAL A 110 -0.66 -4.60 -9.70
C VAL A 110 -0.62 -3.18 -10.25
N THR A 111 -0.22 -2.24 -9.40
CA THR A 111 0.03 -0.86 -9.77
C THR A 111 1.50 -0.54 -9.48
N VAL A 112 2.26 -0.16 -10.50
CA VAL A 112 3.59 0.44 -10.35
C VAL A 112 3.42 1.94 -10.61
N PRO A 113 3.30 2.76 -9.56
CA PRO A 113 3.08 4.19 -9.74
C PRO A 113 4.35 4.89 -10.21
N ALA A 114 4.22 6.06 -10.83
CA ALA A 114 5.33 6.97 -10.97
C ALA A 114 5.77 7.45 -9.56
N PRO A 115 7.08 7.67 -9.32
CA PRO A 115 7.53 8.23 -8.06
C PRO A 115 6.88 9.58 -7.76
N TYR A 116 6.38 9.74 -6.54
CA TYR A 116 5.79 10.97 -6.03
C TYR A 116 6.84 11.72 -5.20
N LEU A 117 7.00 13.03 -5.43
CA LEU A 117 7.89 13.87 -4.61
C LEU A 117 7.17 14.32 -3.33
N GLU A 118 7.59 13.79 -2.19
CA GLU A 118 7.18 14.28 -0.88
C GLU A 118 8.03 15.53 -0.54
N THR A 119 7.40 16.70 -0.70
CA THR A 119 8.11 17.98 -0.63
C THR A 119 8.55 18.35 0.78
N SER A 120 7.87 17.84 1.81
CA SER A 120 8.20 18.11 3.22
C SER A 120 9.50 17.44 3.66
N GLU A 121 9.83 16.29 3.06
CA GLU A 121 11.02 15.49 3.36
C GLU A 121 12.07 15.54 2.24
N ASP A 122 11.72 16.12 1.10
CA ASP A 122 12.56 16.22 -0.12
C ASP A 122 13.01 14.85 -0.67
N ILE A 123 12.15 13.83 -0.54
CA ILE A 123 12.35 12.48 -1.05
C ILE A 123 11.28 12.08 -2.07
N PHE A 124 11.58 11.12 -2.93
CA PHE A 124 10.57 10.46 -3.74
C PHE A 124 10.03 9.21 -3.04
N ILE A 125 8.74 8.93 -3.23
CA ILE A 125 8.04 7.74 -2.75
C ILE A 125 7.45 7.01 -3.94
N GLN A 126 7.71 5.70 -4.05
CA GLN A 126 7.11 4.82 -5.05
C GLN A 126 6.55 3.57 -4.38
N GLN A 127 5.24 3.45 -4.28
CA GLN A 127 4.58 2.33 -3.61
C GLN A 127 4.06 1.32 -4.63
N ILE A 128 4.84 0.27 -4.91
CA ILE A 128 4.43 -0.84 -5.77
C ILE A 128 3.33 -1.62 -5.05
N THR A 129 2.10 -1.53 -5.57
CA THR A 129 0.90 -1.94 -4.85
C THR A 129 0.24 -3.16 -5.46
N LYS A 130 -0.17 -4.10 -4.60
CA LYS A 130 -1.05 -5.21 -4.94
C LYS A 130 -2.39 -5.10 -4.23
N ALA A 131 -3.45 -5.40 -4.96
CA ALA A 131 -4.80 -5.62 -4.43
C ALA A 131 -5.39 -6.88 -5.06
N TYR A 132 -6.37 -7.50 -4.40
CA TYR A 132 -6.86 -8.81 -4.79
C TYR A 132 -8.37 -8.84 -4.90
N LEU A 133 -8.85 -9.46 -5.98
CA LEU A 133 -10.25 -9.84 -6.14
C LEU A 133 -10.33 -11.33 -6.42
N ASN A 134 -11.42 -11.94 -6.01
CA ASN A 134 -11.72 -13.31 -6.39
C ASN A 134 -13.14 -13.40 -6.96
N ARG A 135 -13.28 -14.12 -8.07
CA ARG A 135 -14.58 -14.49 -8.62
C ARG A 135 -14.86 -15.98 -8.44
N GLY A 136 -16.05 -16.28 -7.93
CA GLY A 136 -16.56 -17.65 -7.85
C GLY A 136 -15.86 -18.53 -6.81
N GLN A 137 -15.21 -17.94 -5.82
CA GLN A 137 -14.55 -18.61 -4.67
C GLN A 137 -13.46 -19.62 -5.07
N MET A 138 -12.95 -19.56 -6.31
CA MET A 138 -11.90 -20.43 -6.82
C MET A 138 -10.54 -19.77 -6.65
N PRO A 139 -9.64 -20.24 -5.77
CA PRO A 139 -8.29 -19.69 -5.65
C PRO A 139 -7.41 -20.15 -6.82
N THR A 140 -6.67 -19.20 -7.43
CA THR A 140 -5.75 -19.50 -8.54
C THR A 140 -4.37 -18.83 -8.39
N ASP A 141 -4.31 -17.53 -8.06
CA ASP A 141 -3.07 -16.73 -8.18
C ASP A 141 -2.66 -15.99 -6.90
N TRP A 142 -3.40 -16.16 -5.78
CA TRP A 142 -3.11 -15.38 -4.57
C TRP A 142 -1.80 -15.75 -3.88
N THR A 143 -1.29 -16.97 -4.14
CA THR A 143 -0.05 -17.47 -3.53
C THR A 143 1.17 -17.11 -4.36
N GLY A 144 2.31 -16.99 -3.72
CA GLY A 144 3.61 -16.79 -4.37
C GLY A 144 3.88 -15.35 -4.81
N PRO A 145 5.14 -15.07 -5.12
CA PRO A 145 5.55 -13.77 -5.60
C PRO A 145 5.10 -13.53 -7.05
N GLN A 146 4.86 -12.28 -7.39
CA GLN A 146 4.53 -11.82 -8.73
C GLN A 146 5.77 -11.26 -9.47
N GLY A 147 6.94 -11.31 -8.84
CA GLY A 147 8.20 -10.86 -9.42
C GLY A 147 8.39 -9.34 -9.43
N LEU A 148 7.79 -8.65 -8.47
CA LEU A 148 7.91 -7.19 -8.35
C LEU A 148 9.23 -6.82 -7.66
N LYS A 149 9.73 -5.61 -7.93
CA LYS A 149 10.95 -5.08 -7.29
C LYS A 149 10.81 -5.01 -5.77
N ALA A 150 9.69 -4.51 -5.29
CA ALA A 150 9.29 -4.50 -3.89
C ALA A 150 7.93 -5.19 -3.77
N GLU A 151 7.81 -6.19 -2.89
CA GLU A 151 6.62 -7.03 -2.86
C GLU A 151 6.31 -7.55 -1.46
N ILE A 152 5.03 -7.50 -1.07
CA ILE A 152 4.50 -8.27 0.07
C ILE A 152 3.73 -9.45 -0.50
N VAL A 153 4.15 -10.68 -0.17
CA VAL A 153 3.46 -11.91 -0.54
C VAL A 153 2.55 -12.31 0.61
N PRO A 154 1.23 -12.47 0.39
CA PRO A 154 0.30 -12.88 1.46
C PRO A 154 0.47 -14.37 1.80
N MET A 155 0.43 -14.69 3.09
CA MET A 155 0.46 -16.07 3.60
C MET A 155 -0.94 -16.60 3.94
N VAL A 156 -1.96 -15.76 3.86
CA VAL A 156 -3.38 -16.08 3.95
C VAL A 156 -4.10 -15.42 2.78
N LYS A 157 -5.28 -15.95 2.39
CA LYS A 157 -6.05 -15.38 1.29
C LYS A 157 -6.39 -13.91 1.57
N PRO A 158 -5.93 -12.96 0.74
CA PRO A 158 -6.04 -11.54 1.07
C PRO A 158 -7.44 -10.94 0.85
N TYR A 159 -8.34 -11.68 0.23
CA TYR A 159 -9.70 -11.22 -0.09
C TYR A 159 -10.79 -11.79 0.81
N ASN A 160 -10.45 -12.60 1.83
CA ASN A 160 -11.42 -13.16 2.79
C ASN A 160 -10.80 -13.41 4.18
N VAL A 161 -10.04 -12.45 4.68
CA VAL A 161 -9.50 -12.49 6.04
C VAL A 161 -10.67 -12.35 7.05
N LEU A 162 -10.60 -13.04 8.18
CA LEU A 162 -11.61 -12.89 9.24
C LEU A 162 -11.21 -11.79 10.22
N ALA A 163 -12.14 -10.92 10.56
CA ALA A 163 -11.98 -10.01 11.69
C ALA A 163 -11.77 -10.80 12.98
N GLY A 164 -10.85 -10.36 13.83
CA GLY A 164 -10.40 -11.09 15.03
C GLY A 164 -9.34 -12.17 14.76
N SER A 165 -8.94 -12.38 13.48
CA SER A 165 -7.82 -13.24 13.12
C SER A 165 -6.54 -12.44 12.85
N THR A 166 -5.55 -13.06 12.21
CA THR A 166 -4.28 -12.41 11.83
C THR A 166 -4.09 -12.40 10.32
N PHE A 167 -3.35 -11.40 9.84
CA PHE A 167 -2.74 -11.39 8.53
C PHE A 167 -1.24 -11.58 8.67
N THR A 168 -0.67 -12.50 7.87
CA THR A 168 0.76 -12.70 7.75
C THR A 168 1.17 -12.41 6.30
N GLY A 169 2.16 -11.55 6.13
CA GLY A 169 2.80 -11.25 4.86
C GLY A 169 4.30 -11.55 4.90
N ARG A 170 4.90 -11.71 3.73
CA ARG A 170 6.35 -11.83 3.55
C ARG A 170 6.86 -10.73 2.65
N VAL A 171 7.78 -9.93 3.15
CA VAL A 171 8.40 -8.82 2.43
C VAL A 171 9.56 -9.33 1.57
N LEU A 172 9.53 -8.98 0.30
CA LEU A 172 10.57 -9.33 -0.67
C LEU A 172 11.09 -8.09 -1.40
N SER A 173 12.41 -8.10 -1.68
CA SER A 173 13.10 -7.18 -2.58
C SER A 173 13.70 -8.00 -3.71
N ASN A 174 13.30 -7.79 -4.96
CA ASN A 174 13.71 -8.62 -6.11
C ASN A 174 13.61 -10.14 -5.81
N GLY A 175 12.56 -10.57 -5.12
CA GLY A 175 12.33 -11.96 -4.74
C GLY A 175 13.12 -12.46 -3.53
N ALA A 176 14.04 -11.69 -2.97
CA ALA A 176 14.77 -12.03 -1.75
C ALA A 176 14.06 -11.48 -0.51
N PRO A 177 14.00 -12.24 0.61
CA PRO A 177 13.36 -11.76 1.83
C PRO A 177 14.10 -10.57 2.43
N VAL A 178 13.33 -9.63 3.00
CA VAL A 178 13.87 -8.44 3.68
C VAL A 178 13.64 -8.56 5.17
N ALA A 179 14.74 -8.71 5.94
CA ALA A 179 14.72 -8.73 7.40
C ALA A 179 14.66 -7.30 7.97
N GLY A 180 13.92 -7.12 9.07
CA GLY A 180 13.87 -5.84 9.78
C GLY A 180 13.17 -4.73 9.01
N ALA A 181 12.38 -5.06 7.98
CA ALA A 181 11.58 -4.08 7.26
C ALA A 181 10.54 -3.46 8.20
N GLU A 182 10.40 -2.16 8.15
CA GLU A 182 9.31 -1.43 8.79
C GLU A 182 8.06 -1.52 7.92
N ILE A 183 6.97 -2.02 8.50
CA ILE A 183 5.68 -2.16 7.83
C ILE A 183 4.68 -1.23 8.51
N GLU A 184 4.29 -0.18 7.83
CA GLU A 184 3.17 0.65 8.25
C GLU A 184 1.84 0.00 7.90
N ILE A 185 0.85 0.18 8.78
CA ILE A 185 -0.43 -0.49 8.71
C ILE A 185 -1.53 0.54 8.72
N GLU A 186 -2.38 0.48 7.71
CA GLU A 186 -3.46 1.42 7.46
C GLU A 186 -4.82 0.72 7.47
N TYR A 187 -5.77 1.24 8.24
CA TYR A 187 -7.17 0.86 8.13
C TYR A 187 -7.91 1.87 7.24
N MET A 188 -8.68 1.39 6.28
CA MET A 188 -9.48 2.27 5.43
C MET A 188 -10.75 2.68 6.18
N ALA A 189 -10.63 3.65 7.07
CA ALA A 189 -11.75 4.19 7.85
C ALA A 189 -12.71 4.97 6.95
N ALA A 190 -12.20 5.71 5.98
CA ALA A 190 -12.97 6.32 4.91
C ALA A 190 -12.70 5.56 3.60
N GLU A 191 -13.75 5.09 2.96
CA GLU A 191 -13.65 4.39 1.67
C GLU A 191 -13.95 5.36 0.51
N PRO A 192 -13.35 5.18 -0.68
CA PRO A 192 -13.77 5.89 -1.87
C PRO A 192 -15.23 5.59 -2.21
N ASP A 193 -16.00 6.63 -2.52
CA ASP A 193 -17.32 6.50 -3.11
C ASP A 193 -17.19 6.48 -4.64
N MET A 194 -17.39 5.31 -5.22
CA MET A 194 -17.23 5.11 -6.66
C MET A 194 -18.25 5.86 -7.51
N ALA A 195 -19.39 6.27 -6.91
CA ALA A 195 -20.44 6.99 -7.62
C ALA A 195 -20.17 8.51 -7.67
N THR A 196 -19.61 9.07 -6.61
CA THR A 196 -19.41 10.52 -6.48
C THR A 196 -17.97 10.97 -6.76
N GLY A 197 -17.01 10.03 -6.71
CA GLY A 197 -15.59 10.34 -6.84
C GLY A 197 -14.98 11.00 -5.59
N GLY A 198 -15.70 10.96 -4.47
CA GLY A 198 -15.26 11.51 -3.17
C GLY A 198 -15.00 10.43 -2.11
N ALA A 199 -14.65 10.87 -0.90
CA ALA A 199 -14.52 10.01 0.27
C ALA A 199 -15.87 9.84 0.97
N ARG A 200 -16.21 8.60 1.35
CA ARG A 200 -17.32 8.32 2.27
C ARG A 200 -16.95 8.82 3.68
N PRO A 201 -17.94 9.08 4.56
CA PRO A 201 -17.67 9.41 5.94
C PRO A 201 -16.82 8.33 6.63
N ALA A 202 -15.85 8.75 7.43
CA ALA A 202 -14.99 7.84 8.19
C ALA A 202 -15.82 7.03 9.22
N THR A 203 -15.55 5.73 9.30
CA THR A 203 -16.20 4.76 10.20
C THR A 203 -15.42 4.51 11.49
N ALA A 204 -14.24 5.10 11.62
CA ALA A 204 -13.38 5.03 12.81
C ALA A 204 -12.58 6.33 12.94
N ALA A 205 -12.21 6.66 14.16
CA ALA A 205 -11.24 7.73 14.44
C ALA A 205 -9.82 7.24 14.14
N PRO A 206 -8.88 8.14 13.79
CA PRO A 206 -7.46 7.82 13.70
C PRO A 206 -6.92 7.21 14.99
N MET A 207 -5.92 6.33 14.89
CA MET A 207 -5.25 5.77 16.04
C MET A 207 -4.42 6.84 16.75
N PRO A 208 -4.47 6.91 18.10
CA PRO A 208 -3.57 7.76 18.85
C PRO A 208 -2.12 7.23 18.72
N GLY A 209 -1.15 8.15 18.69
CA GLY A 209 0.27 7.80 18.65
C GLY A 209 0.87 7.65 17.24
N GLY A 210 0.13 8.00 16.19
CA GLY A 210 0.62 7.98 14.82
C GLY A 210 0.43 6.62 14.12
N ALA A 211 1.31 6.30 13.16
CA ALA A 211 1.22 5.09 12.36
C ALA A 211 1.31 3.81 13.21
N ILE A 212 0.52 2.80 12.85
CA ILE A 212 0.67 1.45 13.39
C ILE A 212 1.80 0.79 12.61
N VAL A 213 2.78 0.22 13.33
CA VAL A 213 3.99 -0.35 12.73
C VAL A 213 4.21 -1.78 13.19
N ALA A 214 4.62 -2.65 12.27
CA ALA A 214 5.18 -3.97 12.53
C ALA A 214 6.58 -4.08 11.91
N ILE A 215 7.39 -5.03 12.38
CA ILE A 215 8.74 -5.28 11.85
C ILE A 215 8.81 -6.70 11.33
N SER A 216 9.40 -6.90 10.15
CA SER A 216 9.62 -8.24 9.60
C SER A 216 10.73 -8.99 10.32
N ASP A 217 10.59 -10.31 10.41
CA ASP A 217 11.60 -11.20 10.96
C ASP A 217 12.78 -11.43 10.00
N GLU A 218 13.73 -12.30 10.39
CA GLU A 218 14.93 -12.64 9.60
C GLU A 218 14.61 -13.24 8.22
N ASN A 219 13.41 -13.79 8.03
CA ASN A 219 12.95 -14.40 6.80
C ASN A 219 11.96 -13.51 6.01
N GLY A 220 11.79 -12.26 6.45
CA GLY A 220 10.91 -11.27 5.85
C GLY A 220 9.44 -11.39 6.26
N TYR A 221 9.07 -12.29 7.20
CA TYR A 221 7.68 -12.44 7.62
C TYR A 221 7.31 -11.40 8.68
N PHE A 222 6.07 -10.93 8.60
CA PHE A 222 5.42 -10.17 9.65
C PHE A 222 3.99 -10.66 9.85
N THR A 223 3.46 -10.48 11.05
CA THR A 223 2.08 -10.86 11.39
C THR A 223 1.42 -9.72 12.15
N PHE A 224 0.19 -9.41 11.77
CA PHE A 224 -0.63 -8.39 12.43
C PHE A 224 -2.04 -8.91 12.70
N GLY A 225 -2.58 -8.62 13.87
CA GLY A 225 -3.96 -8.93 14.24
C GLY A 225 -4.95 -8.00 13.53
N ILE A 226 -5.98 -8.55 12.89
CA ILE A 226 -7.01 -7.80 12.17
C ILE A 226 -8.21 -7.60 13.11
N PRO A 227 -8.37 -6.45 13.78
CA PRO A 227 -9.35 -6.30 14.86
C PRO A 227 -10.79 -6.14 14.36
N ARG A 228 -11.00 -5.77 13.09
CA ARG A 228 -12.33 -5.50 12.54
C ARG A 228 -12.39 -5.72 11.02
N ALA A 229 -13.60 -5.91 10.52
CA ALA A 229 -13.86 -5.99 9.09
C ALA A 229 -13.57 -4.66 8.38
N GLY A 230 -13.22 -4.73 7.11
CA GLY A 230 -12.88 -3.60 6.25
C GLY A 230 -11.64 -3.86 5.42
N TRP A 231 -11.15 -2.82 4.76
CA TRP A 231 -9.90 -2.84 4.03
C TRP A 231 -8.73 -2.49 4.95
N TRP A 232 -7.65 -3.27 4.83
CA TRP A 232 -6.41 -3.05 5.55
C TRP A 232 -5.25 -3.00 4.57
N GLY A 233 -4.43 -1.96 4.67
CA GLY A 233 -3.23 -1.75 3.89
C GLY A 233 -1.98 -2.01 4.72
N PHE A 234 -0.96 -2.56 4.08
CA PHE A 234 0.36 -2.80 4.67
C PHE A 234 1.40 -2.26 3.70
N ALA A 235 2.27 -1.37 4.15
CA ALA A 235 3.34 -0.77 3.37
C ALA A 235 4.68 -1.06 4.00
N ALA A 236 5.50 -1.90 3.36
CA ALA A 236 6.90 -2.11 3.76
C ALA A 236 7.75 -1.02 3.12
N LEU A 237 8.32 -0.14 3.95
CA LEU A 237 8.96 1.09 3.54
C LEU A 237 10.40 0.87 3.08
N GLY A 238 10.78 1.47 1.94
CA GLY A 238 12.15 1.50 1.44
C GLY A 238 12.77 0.13 1.16
N VAL A 239 11.95 -0.90 0.92
CA VAL A 239 12.44 -2.28 0.77
C VAL A 239 12.87 -2.62 -0.65
N GLY A 240 12.48 -1.82 -1.64
CA GLY A 240 12.85 -2.05 -3.02
C GLY A 240 14.33 -1.75 -3.31
N PRO A 241 14.85 -2.25 -4.44
CA PRO A 241 16.26 -2.08 -4.81
C PRO A 241 16.61 -0.68 -5.31
N ASP A 242 15.63 0.09 -5.79
CA ASP A 242 15.86 1.44 -6.29
C ASP A 242 15.83 2.42 -5.11
N THR A 243 16.93 3.14 -4.89
CA THR A 243 17.11 4.04 -3.74
C THR A 243 17.28 5.50 -4.15
N GLU A 244 17.25 5.80 -5.44
CA GLU A 244 17.42 7.15 -5.99
C GLU A 244 16.50 7.39 -7.19
N HIS A 245 15.95 8.59 -7.29
CA HIS A 245 15.21 9.06 -8.45
C HIS A 245 15.49 10.55 -8.67
N GLN A 246 15.88 10.93 -9.89
CA GLN A 246 16.20 12.32 -10.28
C GLN A 246 17.18 13.03 -9.33
N GLY A 247 18.18 12.30 -8.80
CA GLY A 247 19.20 12.84 -7.91
C GLY A 247 18.74 13.05 -6.47
N LYS A 248 17.58 12.50 -6.07
CA LYS A 248 17.06 12.52 -4.70
C LYS A 248 16.85 11.09 -4.20
N GLU A 249 16.80 10.96 -2.89
CA GLU A 249 16.43 9.68 -2.24
C GLU A 249 15.07 9.19 -2.74
N LEU A 250 14.96 7.89 -2.93
CA LEU A 250 13.72 7.19 -3.28
C LEU A 250 13.40 6.13 -2.23
N SER A 251 12.27 6.26 -1.56
CA SER A 251 11.64 5.17 -0.84
C SER A 251 10.83 4.35 -1.84
N GLN A 252 11.36 3.17 -2.22
CA GLN A 252 10.62 2.22 -3.06
C GLN A 252 9.98 1.17 -2.15
N ASP A 253 8.67 1.28 -1.98
CA ASP A 253 7.90 0.53 -0.99
C ASP A 253 7.12 -0.61 -1.64
N ALA A 254 6.80 -1.62 -0.83
CA ALA A 254 5.85 -2.67 -1.21
C ALA A 254 4.53 -2.47 -0.47
N VAL A 255 3.42 -2.39 -1.18
CA VAL A 255 2.09 -2.23 -0.59
C VAL A 255 1.17 -3.40 -0.95
N ILE A 256 0.39 -3.87 0.02
CA ILE A 256 -0.69 -4.83 -0.19
C ILE A 256 -1.97 -4.36 0.49
N TRP A 257 -3.11 -4.47 -0.20
CA TRP A 257 -4.43 -4.26 0.36
C TRP A 257 -5.17 -5.58 0.50
N ILE A 258 -5.75 -5.82 1.68
CA ILE A 258 -6.53 -7.01 2.00
C ILE A 258 -7.94 -6.65 2.45
N ARG A 259 -8.89 -7.57 2.30
CA ARG A 259 -10.27 -7.40 2.77
C ARG A 259 -10.57 -8.37 3.90
N ALA A 260 -11.03 -7.83 5.05
CA ALA A 260 -11.49 -8.60 6.19
C ALA A 260 -13.01 -8.54 6.34
N PHE A 261 -13.59 -9.62 6.84
CA PHE A 261 -15.04 -9.81 7.03
C PHE A 261 -15.34 -10.28 8.46
N ASP A 262 -16.49 -9.86 8.98
CA ASP A 262 -17.03 -10.41 10.22
C ASP A 262 -17.59 -11.80 9.98
N VAL A 263 -17.47 -12.67 10.98
CA VAL A 263 -18.22 -13.93 11.04
C VAL A 263 -19.67 -13.60 11.37
N LYS A 264 -20.58 -14.00 10.51
CA LYS A 264 -22.03 -13.80 10.69
C LYS A 264 -22.66 -15.02 11.35
#